data_a8f17d3e01a156a8ff7e7b115842f7dd
#
_entry.id   a8f17d3e01a156a8ff7e7b115842f7dd
#
_cell.length_a   1.000
_cell.length_b   1.000
_cell.length_c   1.000
_cell.angle_alpha   90.00
_cell.angle_beta   90.00
_cell.angle_gamma   90.00
#
_symmetry.space_group_name_H-M   'P 1'
#
loop_
_entity.id
_entity.type
_entity.pdbx_description
1 polymer ?
#
loop_
_entity_poly.entity_id
_entity_poly.type
_entity_poly.pdbx_seq_one_letter_code
_entity_poly.pdbx_strand_id
1 'polypeptide(L)'
;MKNEIVLFTDGDINIEVQINPELETVWLTQKQMEVLFDVKHATVSEHISNIIASGELDETSVGFSDKSTGGRKPKIYNLDMILSVGYRVNSKRGIAFRRWANNVLKEYILKGYAINEKRLQALKKTVDIQSRMIADALDIEEKDVLRAVNEYTDALILLDQYDHQALSKPEGSTPVYRITYEDCVKMVCRMKDSFETDVFGVENNTAKAHSLKTYNL
;
A
#
# COMPACT_ATOMS: atom_id res chain seq x y z
N MET A 1 -17.37 11.43 2.18
CA MET A 1 -16.16 12.05 2.80
C MET A 1 -15.28 12.52 1.65
N LYS A 2 -14.86 13.78 1.65
CA LYS A 2 -13.90 14.26 0.64
C LYS A 2 -12.53 13.64 0.95
N ASN A 3 -12.09 12.72 0.14
CA ASN A 3 -10.71 12.21 0.22
C ASN A 3 -9.79 13.27 -0.39
N GLU A 4 -9.31 14.19 0.46
CA GLU A 4 -8.31 15.17 0.06
C GLU A 4 -6.94 14.57 0.29
N ILE A 5 -6.15 14.45 -0.76
CA ILE A 5 -4.74 14.05 -0.66
C ILE A 5 -3.90 15.30 -0.83
N VAL A 6 -3.00 15.53 0.14
CA VAL A 6 -1.97 16.56 0.02
C VAL A 6 -0.93 16.09 -0.97
N LEU A 7 -0.93 16.66 -2.15
CA LEU A 7 0.04 16.32 -3.20
C LEU A 7 1.43 16.84 -2.85
N PHE A 8 1.50 18.00 -2.20
CA PHE A 8 2.77 18.67 -1.94
C PHE A 8 2.65 19.61 -0.74
N THR A 9 3.61 19.54 0.16
CA THR A 9 3.74 20.47 1.29
C THR A 9 5.17 21.02 1.31
N ASP A 10 5.33 22.34 1.15
CA ASP A 10 6.61 23.03 1.36
C ASP A 10 6.33 24.30 2.18
N GLY A 11 6.74 24.30 3.43
CA GLY A 11 6.44 25.37 4.38
C GLY A 11 4.94 25.60 4.52
N ASP A 12 4.50 26.83 4.22
CA ASP A 12 3.10 27.24 4.31
C ASP A 12 2.24 26.84 3.10
N ILE A 13 2.84 26.17 2.11
CA ILE A 13 2.15 25.78 0.88
C ILE A 13 1.63 24.35 1.05
N ASN A 14 0.32 24.25 1.31
CA ASN A 14 -0.43 23.02 1.27
C ASN A 14 -1.32 23.01 0.03
N ILE A 15 -1.14 22.06 -0.86
CA ILE A 15 -2.02 21.89 -2.02
C ILE A 15 -2.81 20.62 -1.83
N GLU A 16 -4.09 20.80 -1.58
CA GLU A 16 -5.06 19.73 -1.47
C GLU A 16 -5.62 19.41 -2.84
N VAL A 17 -5.47 18.16 -3.25
CA VAL A 17 -5.98 17.69 -4.53
C VAL A 17 -6.98 16.58 -4.28
N GLN A 18 -8.14 16.69 -4.93
CA GLN A 18 -9.14 15.63 -4.88
C GLN A 18 -8.67 14.44 -5.69
N ILE A 19 -8.53 13.29 -5.04
CA ILE A 19 -8.30 12.03 -5.74
C ILE A 19 -9.65 11.48 -6.17
N ASN A 20 -9.68 10.95 -7.38
CA ASN A 20 -10.72 10.04 -7.78
C ASN A 20 -10.28 8.62 -7.37
N PRO A 21 -10.93 7.99 -6.35
CA PRO A 21 -10.54 6.68 -5.85
C PRO A 21 -10.64 5.58 -6.92
N GLU A 22 -11.50 5.76 -7.92
CA GLU A 22 -11.75 4.77 -8.98
C GLU A 22 -10.65 4.75 -10.04
N LEU A 23 -9.92 5.87 -10.20
CA LEU A 23 -8.90 6.01 -11.24
C LEU A 23 -7.47 5.99 -10.68
N GLU A 24 -7.30 5.86 -9.37
CA GLU A 24 -6.00 5.86 -8.66
C GLU A 24 -5.05 7.01 -9.06
N THR A 25 -5.59 8.09 -9.63
CA THR A 25 -4.81 9.23 -10.12
C THR A 25 -5.42 10.56 -9.69
N VAL A 26 -4.61 11.58 -9.80
CA VAL A 26 -4.95 12.98 -9.50
C VAL A 26 -5.23 13.71 -10.80
N TRP A 27 -6.31 14.49 -10.81
CA TRP A 27 -6.65 15.34 -11.94
C TRP A 27 -6.70 16.80 -11.53
N LEU A 28 -5.96 17.66 -12.23
CA LEU A 28 -5.98 19.10 -12.05
C LEU A 28 -6.45 19.83 -13.30
N THR A 29 -7.20 20.90 -13.10
CA THR A 29 -7.42 21.89 -14.15
C THR A 29 -6.17 22.71 -14.37
N GLN A 30 -6.06 23.34 -15.54
CA GLN A 30 -4.95 24.26 -15.84
C GLN A 30 -4.86 25.39 -14.79
N LYS A 31 -5.99 25.95 -14.36
CA LYS A 31 -6.04 26.97 -13.31
C LYS A 31 -5.49 26.48 -11.96
N GLN A 32 -5.73 25.23 -11.60
CA GLN A 32 -5.14 24.64 -10.39
C GLN A 32 -3.63 24.46 -10.53
N MET A 33 -3.13 24.11 -11.72
CA MET A 33 -1.68 24.03 -11.99
C MET A 33 -1.01 25.41 -11.95
N GLU A 34 -1.68 26.49 -12.41
CA GLU A 34 -1.18 27.86 -12.28
C GLU A 34 -0.96 28.22 -10.79
N VAL A 35 -1.94 27.91 -9.95
CA VAL A 35 -1.84 28.14 -8.51
C VAL A 35 -0.77 27.24 -7.88
N LEU A 36 -0.74 25.97 -8.26
CA LEU A 36 0.24 24.99 -7.76
C LEU A 36 1.67 25.46 -7.99
N PHE A 37 1.98 25.84 -9.21
CA PHE A 37 3.35 26.17 -9.61
C PHE A 37 3.67 27.67 -9.56
N ASP A 38 2.68 28.51 -9.22
CA ASP A 38 2.80 29.97 -9.20
C ASP A 38 3.35 30.52 -10.54
N VAL A 39 2.67 30.17 -11.63
CA VAL A 39 3.01 30.57 -12.98
C VAL A 39 1.77 31.04 -13.75
N LYS A 40 1.99 31.80 -14.83
CA LYS A 40 0.89 32.32 -15.65
C LYS A 40 0.25 31.22 -16.49
N HIS A 41 -1.02 31.42 -16.83
CA HIS A 41 -1.78 30.54 -17.72
C HIS A 41 -1.03 30.19 -19.01
N ALA A 42 -0.46 31.19 -19.67
CA ALA A 42 0.29 30.99 -20.92
C ALA A 42 1.46 30.01 -20.75
N THR A 43 2.19 30.09 -19.64
CA THR A 43 3.31 29.18 -19.34
C THR A 43 2.86 27.74 -19.18
N VAL A 44 1.78 27.51 -18.44
CA VAL A 44 1.22 26.14 -18.28
C VAL A 44 0.72 25.62 -19.64
N SER A 45 0.01 26.45 -20.43
CA SER A 45 -0.47 26.08 -21.77
C SER A 45 0.69 25.70 -22.70
N GLU A 46 1.76 26.47 -22.70
CA GLU A 46 2.95 26.23 -23.53
C GLU A 46 3.61 24.91 -23.16
N HIS A 47 3.82 24.65 -21.86
CA HIS A 47 4.41 23.39 -21.42
C HIS A 47 3.55 22.19 -21.79
N ILE A 48 2.23 22.24 -21.57
CA ILE A 48 1.30 21.18 -21.97
C ILE A 48 1.38 20.92 -23.48
N SER A 49 1.34 21.98 -24.29
CA SER A 49 1.41 21.85 -25.74
C SER A 49 2.74 21.20 -26.17
N ASN A 50 3.85 21.58 -25.57
CA ASN A 50 5.17 21.03 -25.85
C ASN A 50 5.30 19.56 -25.43
N ILE A 51 4.72 19.17 -24.31
CA ILE A 51 4.71 17.78 -23.81
C ILE A 51 3.99 16.88 -24.80
N ILE A 52 2.79 17.30 -25.26
CA ILE A 52 2.02 16.53 -26.24
C ILE A 52 2.72 16.52 -27.61
N ALA A 53 3.23 17.67 -28.07
CA ALA A 53 3.90 17.78 -29.36
C ALA A 53 5.20 16.97 -29.44
N SER A 54 5.91 16.81 -28.31
CA SER A 54 7.11 15.97 -28.23
C SER A 54 6.82 14.46 -28.15
N GLY A 55 5.57 14.07 -27.98
CA GLY A 55 5.18 12.67 -27.78
C GLY A 55 5.56 12.10 -26.41
N GLU A 56 5.91 12.95 -25.43
CA GLU A 56 6.21 12.49 -24.07
C GLU A 56 4.96 11.95 -23.39
N LEU A 57 3.82 12.60 -23.59
CA LEU A 57 2.51 12.12 -23.15
C LEU A 57 1.52 12.24 -24.32
N ASP A 58 0.54 11.36 -24.30
CA ASP A 58 -0.54 11.33 -25.29
C ASP A 58 -1.83 12.04 -24.82
N GLU A 59 -2.87 12.00 -25.64
CA GLU A 59 -4.15 12.62 -25.34
C GLU A 59 -4.89 11.97 -24.18
N THR A 60 -4.51 10.77 -23.74
CA THR A 60 -5.11 10.10 -22.58
C THR A 60 -4.79 10.82 -21.27
N SER A 61 -3.72 11.62 -21.26
CA SER A 61 -3.33 12.51 -20.16
C SER A 61 -4.23 13.74 -20.01
N VAL A 62 -5.19 13.94 -20.93
CA VAL A 62 -6.13 15.05 -20.96
C VAL A 62 -7.56 14.52 -20.86
N GLY A 63 -8.30 14.97 -19.86
CA GLY A 63 -9.69 14.65 -19.67
C GLY A 63 -10.59 15.90 -19.66
N PHE A 64 -11.87 15.69 -19.39
CA PHE A 64 -12.84 16.77 -19.22
C PHE A 64 -13.58 16.60 -17.89
N SER A 65 -13.71 17.69 -17.14
CA SER A 65 -14.41 17.68 -15.86
C SER A 65 -15.93 17.61 -16.05
N ASP A 66 -16.59 16.70 -15.33
CA ASP A 66 -18.05 16.62 -15.33
C ASP A 66 -18.73 17.69 -14.47
N LYS A 67 -17.98 18.47 -13.70
CA LYS A 67 -18.49 19.53 -12.79
C LYS A 67 -18.81 20.84 -13.52
N SER A 68 -19.31 20.80 -14.73
CA SER A 68 -19.73 22.01 -15.46
C SER A 68 -21.21 22.27 -15.25
N THR A 69 -21.53 23.42 -14.67
CA THR A 69 -22.92 23.91 -14.48
C THR A 69 -23.46 24.70 -15.69
N GLY A 70 -22.85 24.52 -16.85
CA GLY A 70 -23.23 25.18 -18.12
C GLY A 70 -22.01 25.73 -18.84
N GLY A 71 -21.91 25.49 -20.15
CA GLY A 71 -20.79 25.92 -20.98
C GLY A 71 -19.80 24.80 -21.35
N ARG A 72 -18.64 25.20 -21.92
CA ARG A 72 -17.58 24.24 -22.31
C ARG A 72 -16.97 23.57 -21.09
N LYS A 73 -16.99 22.23 -21.05
CA LYS A 73 -16.36 21.45 -19.97
C LYS A 73 -14.87 21.84 -19.84
N PRO A 74 -14.39 22.18 -18.63
CA PRO A 74 -12.97 22.49 -18.43
C PRO A 74 -12.11 21.25 -18.65
N LYS A 75 -10.96 21.43 -19.32
CA LYS A 75 -9.95 20.39 -19.45
C LYS A 75 -9.31 20.10 -18.09
N ILE A 76 -9.09 18.84 -17.81
CA ILE A 76 -8.35 18.34 -16.66
C ILE A 76 -7.18 17.50 -17.15
N TYR A 77 -6.15 17.42 -16.35
CA TYR A 77 -4.87 16.80 -16.67
C TYR A 77 -4.50 15.80 -15.56
N ASN A 78 -4.04 14.64 -15.95
CA ASN A 78 -3.67 13.57 -15.02
C ASN A 78 -2.35 13.88 -14.28
N LEU A 79 -1.98 12.99 -13.35
CA LEU A 79 -0.76 13.13 -12.55
C LEU A 79 0.50 13.20 -13.41
N ASP A 80 0.58 12.43 -14.49
CA ASP A 80 1.76 12.42 -15.37
C ASP A 80 1.98 13.80 -16.02
N MET A 81 0.90 14.41 -16.51
CA MET A 81 0.96 15.78 -17.06
C MET A 81 1.37 16.81 -15.99
N ILE A 82 0.85 16.67 -14.76
CA ILE A 82 1.19 17.56 -13.65
C ILE A 82 2.68 17.44 -13.31
N LEU A 83 3.22 16.23 -13.25
CA LEU A 83 4.63 15.97 -13.00
C LEU A 83 5.49 16.56 -14.13
N SER A 84 5.16 16.28 -15.38
CA SER A 84 5.90 16.76 -16.55
C SER A 84 5.94 18.29 -16.63
N VAL A 85 4.83 18.96 -16.35
CA VAL A 85 4.79 20.45 -16.24
C VAL A 85 5.63 20.92 -15.05
N GLY A 86 5.53 20.27 -13.89
CA GLY A 86 6.26 20.63 -12.67
C GLY A 86 7.78 20.57 -12.83
N TYR A 87 8.28 19.64 -13.64
CA TYR A 87 9.71 19.57 -13.95
C TYR A 87 10.18 20.67 -14.94
N ARG A 88 9.27 21.26 -15.72
CA ARG A 88 9.60 22.28 -16.74
C ARG A 88 9.44 23.72 -16.26
N VAL A 89 8.52 23.97 -15.33
CA VAL A 89 8.23 25.33 -14.86
C VAL A 89 9.42 25.94 -14.10
N ASN A 90 9.73 27.20 -14.42
CA ASN A 90 10.79 27.93 -13.74
C ASN A 90 10.21 28.94 -12.74
N SER A 91 9.79 28.42 -11.58
CA SER A 91 9.28 29.22 -10.46
C SER A 91 9.83 28.71 -9.13
N LYS A 92 9.73 29.52 -8.08
CA LYS A 92 10.13 29.09 -6.72
C LYS A 92 9.36 27.84 -6.28
N ARG A 93 8.05 27.78 -6.57
CA ARG A 93 7.21 26.61 -6.28
C ARG A 93 7.58 25.40 -7.15
N GLY A 94 7.92 25.60 -8.43
CA GLY A 94 8.43 24.53 -9.27
C GLY A 94 9.76 23.95 -8.76
N ILE A 95 10.66 24.79 -8.22
CA ILE A 95 11.91 24.32 -7.60
C ILE A 95 11.60 23.50 -6.34
N ALA A 96 10.71 23.97 -5.48
CA ALA A 96 10.29 23.27 -4.27
C ALA A 96 9.64 21.92 -4.61
N PHE A 97 8.76 21.91 -5.60
CA PHE A 97 8.12 20.68 -6.11
C PHE A 97 9.16 19.65 -6.58
N ARG A 98 10.12 20.06 -7.43
CA ARG A 98 11.18 19.15 -7.90
C ARG A 98 12.05 18.61 -6.76
N ARG A 99 12.35 19.44 -5.76
CA ARG A 99 13.11 19.00 -4.56
C ARG A 99 12.35 17.93 -3.79
N TRP A 100 11.05 18.16 -3.57
CA TRP A 100 10.19 17.18 -2.94
C TRP A 100 10.09 15.88 -3.74
N ALA A 101 9.79 15.96 -5.04
CA ALA A 101 9.68 14.79 -5.90
C ALA A 101 10.97 13.96 -5.93
N ASN A 102 12.11 14.65 -6.03
CA ASN A 102 13.42 13.99 -5.98
C ASN A 102 13.71 13.32 -4.63
N ASN A 103 13.24 13.90 -3.51
CA ASN A 103 13.39 13.26 -2.21
C ASN A 103 12.56 11.99 -2.11
N VAL A 104 11.29 12.02 -2.58
CA VAL A 104 10.43 10.82 -2.64
C VAL A 104 11.08 9.74 -3.50
N LEU A 105 11.59 10.10 -4.68
CA LEU A 105 12.26 9.16 -5.58
C LEU A 105 13.54 8.58 -4.95
N LYS A 106 14.36 9.40 -4.30
CA LYS A 106 15.54 8.94 -3.57
C LYS A 106 15.19 7.97 -2.45
N GLU A 107 14.16 8.27 -1.67
CA GLU A 107 13.71 7.35 -0.61
C GLU A 107 13.28 6.01 -1.20
N TYR A 108 12.51 6.03 -2.28
CA TYR A 108 12.08 4.81 -2.95
C TYR A 108 13.27 4.01 -3.49
N ILE A 109 14.24 4.64 -4.17
CA ILE A 109 15.41 3.96 -4.73
C ILE A 109 16.31 3.37 -3.62
N LEU A 110 16.52 4.12 -2.53
CA LEU A 110 17.47 3.71 -1.49
C LEU A 110 16.86 2.73 -0.49
N LYS A 111 15.58 2.85 -0.19
CA LYS A 111 14.88 2.06 0.85
C LYS A 111 13.94 1.00 0.27
N GLY A 112 13.60 1.08 -1.03
CA GLY A 112 12.59 0.25 -1.67
C GLY A 112 11.14 0.73 -1.43
N TYR A 113 10.93 1.79 -0.66
CA TYR A 113 9.61 2.37 -0.38
C TYR A 113 9.72 3.86 -0.06
N ALA A 114 8.61 4.59 -0.28
CA ALA A 114 8.42 5.96 0.17
C ALA A 114 7.12 6.05 0.98
N ILE A 115 7.19 6.60 2.19
CA ILE A 115 6.05 6.64 3.12
C ILE A 115 5.47 8.06 3.18
N ASN A 116 4.16 8.17 2.99
CA ASN A 116 3.42 9.36 3.35
C ASN A 116 3.04 9.30 4.85
N GLU A 117 3.84 9.94 5.71
CA GLU A 117 3.66 9.88 7.17
C GLU A 117 2.28 10.35 7.62
N LYS A 118 1.72 11.40 7.01
CA LYS A 118 0.37 11.91 7.35
C LYS A 118 -0.69 10.85 7.07
N ARG A 119 -0.60 10.17 5.91
CA ARG A 119 -1.51 9.09 5.55
C ARG A 119 -1.35 7.90 6.48
N LEU A 120 -0.12 7.54 6.81
CA LEU A 120 0.18 6.46 7.76
C LEU A 120 -0.40 6.74 9.15
N GLN A 121 -0.27 7.97 9.66
CA GLN A 121 -0.87 8.37 10.93
C GLN A 121 -2.40 8.33 10.89
N ALA A 122 -3.02 8.79 9.79
CA ALA A 122 -4.46 8.71 9.62
C ALA A 122 -4.95 7.25 9.58
N LEU A 123 -4.24 6.36 8.90
CA LEU A 123 -4.54 4.91 8.86
C LEU A 123 -4.40 4.29 10.25
N LYS A 124 -3.32 4.57 10.98
CA LYS A 124 -3.13 4.09 12.37
C LYS A 124 -4.30 4.50 13.25
N LYS A 125 -4.69 5.79 13.20
CA LYS A 125 -5.85 6.28 13.97
C LYS A 125 -7.15 5.56 13.58
N THR A 126 -7.35 5.24 12.32
CA THR A 126 -8.51 4.47 11.86
C THR A 126 -8.51 3.06 12.44
N VAL A 127 -7.35 2.38 12.41
CA VAL A 127 -7.20 1.04 13.02
C VAL A 127 -7.48 1.09 14.51
N ASP A 128 -6.96 2.07 15.25
CA ASP A 128 -7.21 2.23 16.70
C ASP A 128 -8.72 2.41 16.98
N ILE A 129 -9.41 3.26 16.21
CA ILE A 129 -10.86 3.47 16.37
C ILE A 129 -11.63 2.18 16.09
N GLN A 130 -11.30 1.48 15.00
CA GLN A 130 -11.96 0.22 14.64
C GLN A 130 -11.72 -0.86 15.70
N SER A 131 -10.48 -0.97 16.21
CA SER A 131 -10.13 -1.93 17.27
C SER A 131 -10.93 -1.68 18.55
N ARG A 132 -11.11 -0.40 18.95
CA ARG A 132 -11.98 -0.05 20.10
C ARG A 132 -13.42 -0.43 19.86
N MET A 133 -13.97 -0.13 18.69
CA MET A 133 -15.35 -0.47 18.35
C MET A 133 -15.58 -2.00 18.40
N ILE A 134 -14.62 -2.78 17.94
CA ILE A 134 -14.68 -4.25 17.99
C ILE A 134 -14.57 -4.73 19.45
N ALA A 135 -13.63 -4.17 20.22
CA ALA A 135 -13.44 -4.52 21.62
C ALA A 135 -14.70 -4.24 22.45
N ASP A 136 -15.31 -3.08 22.26
CA ASP A 136 -16.57 -2.69 22.91
C ASP A 136 -17.73 -3.62 22.50
N ALA A 137 -17.80 -4.00 21.23
CA ALA A 137 -18.86 -4.85 20.72
C ALA A 137 -18.77 -6.31 21.22
N LEU A 138 -17.54 -6.78 21.50
CA LEU A 138 -17.25 -8.15 21.93
C LEU A 138 -17.00 -8.27 23.44
N ASP A 139 -17.01 -7.16 24.17
CA ASP A 139 -16.68 -7.09 25.61
C ASP A 139 -15.28 -7.68 25.93
N ILE A 140 -14.28 -7.32 25.12
CA ILE A 140 -12.88 -7.73 25.27
C ILE A 140 -11.96 -6.51 25.32
N GLU A 141 -10.69 -6.71 25.71
CA GLU A 141 -9.75 -5.61 25.74
C GLU A 141 -9.23 -5.25 24.33
N GLU A 142 -9.07 -3.94 24.05
CA GLU A 142 -8.56 -3.41 22.77
C GLU A 142 -7.21 -4.07 22.37
N LYS A 143 -6.34 -4.35 23.35
CA LYS A 143 -5.04 -5.01 23.12
C LYS A 143 -5.19 -6.41 22.54
N ASP A 144 -6.25 -7.15 22.88
CA ASP A 144 -6.48 -8.50 22.38
C ASP A 144 -6.97 -8.47 20.92
N VAL A 145 -7.78 -7.46 20.56
CA VAL A 145 -8.16 -7.21 19.17
C VAL A 145 -6.94 -6.87 18.34
N LEU A 146 -6.10 -5.94 18.80
CA LEU A 146 -4.89 -5.53 18.09
C LEU A 146 -3.90 -6.69 17.93
N ARG A 147 -3.75 -7.53 18.98
CA ARG A 147 -2.91 -8.73 18.89
C ARG A 147 -3.42 -9.69 17.83
N ALA A 148 -4.72 -10.00 17.81
CA ALA A 148 -5.31 -10.89 16.81
C ALA A 148 -5.15 -10.35 15.38
N VAL A 149 -5.35 -9.04 15.18
CA VAL A 149 -5.14 -8.39 13.87
C VAL A 149 -3.69 -8.48 13.43
N ASN A 150 -2.73 -8.25 14.33
CA ASN A 150 -1.31 -8.33 14.01
C ASN A 150 -0.89 -9.77 13.67
N GLU A 151 -1.28 -10.76 14.48
CA GLU A 151 -0.98 -12.18 14.23
C GLU A 151 -1.56 -12.64 12.88
N TYR A 152 -2.78 -12.21 12.54
CA TYR A 152 -3.39 -12.51 11.25
C TYR A 152 -2.64 -11.82 10.09
N THR A 153 -2.23 -10.58 10.28
CA THR A 153 -1.47 -9.82 9.28
C THR A 153 -0.11 -10.48 9.02
N ASP A 154 0.60 -10.89 10.07
CA ASP A 154 1.87 -11.60 9.96
C ASP A 154 1.73 -12.93 9.21
N ALA A 155 0.64 -13.66 9.48
CA ALA A 155 0.33 -14.89 8.74
C ALA A 155 0.05 -14.65 7.25
N LEU A 156 -0.66 -13.56 6.91
CA LEU A 156 -0.90 -13.18 5.51
C LEU A 156 0.39 -12.77 4.79
N ILE A 157 1.27 -12.02 5.46
CA ILE A 157 2.58 -11.64 4.91
C ILE A 157 3.41 -12.90 4.65
N LEU A 158 3.41 -13.86 5.56
CA LEU A 158 4.13 -15.12 5.38
C LEU A 158 3.57 -15.93 4.20
N LEU A 159 2.26 -15.96 4.03
CA LEU A 159 1.59 -16.61 2.91
C LEU A 159 1.96 -15.93 1.58
N ASP A 160 1.93 -14.60 1.53
CA ASP A 160 2.31 -13.84 0.35
C ASP A 160 3.78 -14.11 -0.05
N GLN A 161 4.69 -14.14 0.93
CA GLN A 161 6.09 -14.50 0.70
C GLN A 161 6.25 -15.92 0.19
N TYR A 162 5.43 -16.86 0.65
CA TYR A 162 5.42 -18.24 0.17
C TYR A 162 4.96 -18.31 -1.29
N ASP A 163 3.87 -17.65 -1.63
CA ASP A 163 3.30 -17.64 -2.97
C ASP A 163 4.26 -17.01 -4.00
N HIS A 164 5.00 -15.98 -3.58
CA HIS A 164 6.02 -15.30 -4.41
C HIS A 164 7.41 -15.94 -4.33
N GLN A 165 7.56 -17.08 -3.64
CA GLN A 165 8.86 -17.78 -3.42
C GLN A 165 9.94 -16.86 -2.82
N ALA A 166 9.52 -15.87 -2.04
CA ALA A 166 10.39 -14.89 -1.39
C ALA A 166 10.73 -15.24 0.07
N LEU A 167 10.29 -16.41 0.57
CA LEU A 167 10.62 -16.88 1.90
C LEU A 167 12.11 -17.11 2.03
N SER A 168 12.77 -16.33 2.88
CA SER A 168 14.12 -16.62 3.32
C SER A 168 14.09 -17.76 4.34
N LYS A 169 15.04 -18.69 4.22
CA LYS A 169 15.22 -19.72 5.24
C LYS A 169 15.56 -19.01 6.56
N PRO A 170 14.77 -19.23 7.64
CA PRO A 170 15.08 -18.61 8.91
C PRO A 170 16.47 -19.07 9.38
N GLU A 171 17.27 -18.14 9.90
CA GLU A 171 18.48 -18.48 10.62
C GLU A 171 18.05 -19.25 11.87
N GLY A 172 18.07 -20.58 11.78
CA GLY A 172 17.61 -21.45 12.85
C GLY A 172 18.54 -21.39 14.03
N SER A 173 18.01 -21.18 15.22
CA SER A 173 18.71 -21.53 16.46
C SER A 173 18.79 -23.07 16.55
N THR A 174 19.82 -23.56 17.27
CA THR A 174 19.93 -25.01 17.56
C THR A 174 18.64 -25.45 18.25
N PRO A 175 17.95 -26.47 17.72
CA PRO A 175 16.66 -26.87 18.30
C PRO A 175 16.87 -27.31 19.74
N VAL A 176 16.18 -26.64 20.68
CA VAL A 176 16.19 -26.94 22.11
C VAL A 176 15.48 -28.27 22.39
N TYR A 177 14.55 -28.65 21.52
CA TYR A 177 13.79 -29.87 21.62
C TYR A 177 13.58 -30.49 20.21
N ARG A 178 13.86 -31.80 20.10
CA ARG A 178 13.52 -32.60 18.91
C ARG A 178 12.24 -33.36 19.17
N ILE A 179 11.19 -33.03 18.44
CA ILE A 179 9.94 -33.78 18.48
C ILE A 179 10.23 -35.17 17.95
N THR A 180 9.89 -36.19 18.73
CA THR A 180 9.97 -37.58 18.31
C THR A 180 8.65 -38.05 17.70
N TYR A 181 8.69 -39.16 16.94
CA TYR A 181 7.47 -39.79 16.44
C TYR A 181 6.47 -40.09 17.56
N GLU A 182 6.97 -40.57 18.69
CA GLU A 182 6.15 -40.90 19.87
C GLU A 182 5.49 -39.66 20.45
N ASP A 183 6.16 -38.50 20.45
CA ASP A 183 5.56 -37.24 20.91
C ASP A 183 4.45 -36.77 19.96
N CYS A 184 4.64 -36.92 18.65
CA CYS A 184 3.62 -36.64 17.66
C CYS A 184 2.39 -37.54 17.85
N VAL A 185 2.59 -38.85 18.05
CA VAL A 185 1.50 -39.79 18.27
C VAL A 185 0.74 -39.45 19.55
N LYS A 186 1.45 -39.14 20.66
CA LYS A 186 0.81 -38.71 21.91
C LYS A 186 -0.01 -37.43 21.73
N MET A 187 0.51 -36.48 20.97
CA MET A 187 -0.19 -35.25 20.67
C MET A 187 -1.47 -35.50 19.86
N VAL A 188 -1.37 -36.29 18.80
CA VAL A 188 -2.51 -36.66 17.96
C VAL A 188 -3.56 -37.43 18.76
N CYS A 189 -3.13 -38.39 19.62
CA CYS A 189 -4.06 -39.11 20.50
C CYS A 189 -4.77 -38.20 21.49
N ARG A 190 -4.10 -37.19 22.07
CA ARG A 190 -4.74 -36.20 22.95
C ARG A 190 -5.73 -35.29 22.20
N MET A 191 -5.46 -35.00 20.95
CA MET A 191 -6.36 -34.19 20.12
C MET A 191 -7.55 -34.98 19.60
N LYS A 192 -7.46 -36.33 19.52
CA LYS A 192 -8.52 -37.21 19.01
C LYS A 192 -9.85 -37.00 19.72
N ASP A 193 -9.81 -36.84 21.04
CA ASP A 193 -11.00 -36.64 21.85
C ASP A 193 -11.71 -35.29 21.61
N SER A 194 -11.02 -34.35 20.91
CA SER A 194 -11.55 -33.04 20.55
C SER A 194 -12.21 -33.02 19.16
N PHE A 195 -12.09 -34.10 18.39
CA PHE A 195 -12.62 -34.20 17.02
C PHE A 195 -13.56 -35.41 16.93
N GLU A 196 -14.83 -35.16 16.67
CA GLU A 196 -15.84 -36.19 16.44
C GLU A 196 -15.73 -36.78 15.02
N THR A 197 -14.59 -37.35 14.67
CA THR A 197 -14.39 -37.99 13.38
C THR A 197 -13.66 -39.32 13.50
N ASP A 198 -14.14 -40.35 12.80
CA ASP A 198 -13.56 -41.70 12.80
C ASP A 198 -12.21 -41.80 12.09
N VAL A 199 -11.76 -40.73 11.44
CA VAL A 199 -10.54 -40.70 10.61
C VAL A 199 -9.38 -40.01 11.33
N PHE A 200 -9.64 -39.09 12.25
CA PHE A 200 -8.59 -38.35 12.94
C PHE A 200 -7.90 -39.24 13.99
N GLY A 201 -6.58 -39.25 13.95
CA GLY A 201 -5.76 -40.04 14.88
C GLY A 201 -5.71 -41.55 14.57
N VAL A 202 -6.16 -41.95 13.38
CA VAL A 202 -5.99 -43.32 12.88
C VAL A 202 -4.64 -43.44 12.13
N GLU A 203 -3.79 -44.35 12.62
CA GLU A 203 -2.48 -44.60 11.99
C GLU A 203 -2.66 -45.23 10.62
N ASN A 204 -2.17 -44.54 9.58
CA ASN A 204 -2.23 -45.04 8.22
C ASN A 204 -0.89 -45.76 7.89
N ASN A 205 -0.92 -47.08 7.70
CA ASN A 205 0.25 -47.90 7.45
C ASN A 205 1.09 -47.50 6.23
N THR A 206 0.53 -46.71 5.30
CA THR A 206 1.25 -46.16 4.16
C THR A 206 2.22 -45.03 4.53
N ALA A 207 1.98 -44.30 5.63
CA ALA A 207 2.86 -43.21 6.06
C ALA A 207 4.16 -43.73 6.71
N LYS A 208 4.13 -44.93 7.30
CA LYS A 208 5.30 -45.54 7.96
C LYS A 208 6.43 -45.86 6.99
N ALA A 209 6.12 -46.17 5.71
CA ALA A 209 7.09 -46.49 4.68
C ALA A 209 7.83 -45.28 4.09
N HIS A 210 7.24 -44.07 4.16
CA HIS A 210 7.82 -42.84 3.65
C HIS A 210 8.67 -42.08 4.68
N SER A 211 8.33 -42.17 5.96
CA SER A 211 9.03 -41.47 7.04
C SER A 211 10.44 -41.97 7.30
N LEU A 212 10.74 -43.21 6.95
CA LEU A 212 12.08 -43.81 7.15
C LEU A 212 13.08 -43.52 6.03
N LYS A 213 12.65 -42.94 4.89
CA LYS A 213 13.53 -42.69 3.74
C LYS A 213 13.99 -41.23 3.61
N THR A 214 13.51 -40.29 4.38
CA THR A 214 13.73 -38.87 4.11
C THR A 214 14.64 -38.14 5.13
N TYR A 215 15.24 -38.83 6.09
CA TYR A 215 16.12 -38.22 7.10
C TYR A 215 17.53 -38.76 7.21
N ASN A 216 18.10 -39.21 6.07
CA ASN A 216 19.54 -39.45 5.93
C ASN A 216 20.04 -38.58 4.76
N LEU A 217 20.17 -37.28 4.96
CA LEU A 217 21.04 -36.38 4.21
C LEU A 217 21.49 -35.25 5.14
#